data_bea32fb45b691c2ffde0fa7d6a0bec8b
#
_entry.id   bea32fb45b691c2ffde0fa7d6a0bec8b
#
_cell.length_a   1.000
_cell.length_b   1.000
_cell.length_c   1.000
_cell.angle_alpha   90.00
_cell.angle_beta   90.00
_cell.angle_gamma   90.00
#
_symmetry.space_group_name_H-M   'P 1'
#
loop_
_entity.id
_entity.type
_entity.pdbx_description
1 polymer ?
#
loop_
_entity_poly.entity_id
_entity_poly.type
_entity_poly.pdbx_seq_one_letter_code
_entity_poly.pdbx_strand_id
1 'polypeptide(L)' 'MKPKSTNKLSILLALTFLLGSYKGYLALWEDGDPNPKKIFPCPVSSLPAADQEALEKGIYIGTKNGLSRYLEDFLS' A
#
# COMPACT_ATOMS: atom_id res chain seq x y z
N MET A 1 -2.50 -30.63 4.20
CA MET A 1 -2.08 -30.26 4.15
C MET A 1 -1.94 -29.13 4.31
N LYS A 2 -1.72 -28.81 4.79
CA LYS A 2 -1.25 -27.70 4.75
C LYS A 2 -1.46 -26.90 3.63
N PRO A 3 -1.42 -27.31 2.48
CA PRO A 3 -1.58 -26.50 1.29
C PRO A 3 -2.87 -25.72 1.25
N LYS A 4 -3.93 -26.28 1.76
CA LYS A 4 -5.19 -25.58 1.72
C LYS A 4 -5.20 -24.34 2.58
N SER A 5 -4.67 -24.45 3.77
CA SER A 5 -4.58 -23.28 4.64
C SER A 5 -3.71 -22.22 4.00
N THR A 6 -2.62 -22.65 3.42
CA THR A 6 -1.72 -21.75 2.76
C THR A 6 -2.40 -21.02 1.62
N ASN A 7 -3.22 -21.74 0.86
CA ASN A 7 -3.92 -21.12 -0.26
C ASN A 7 -4.92 -20.09 0.20
N LYS A 8 -5.63 -20.34 1.29
CA LYS A 8 -6.54 -19.36 1.82
C LYS A 8 -5.82 -18.09 2.24
N LEU A 9 -4.72 -18.27 2.92
CA LEU A 9 -3.93 -17.11 3.33
C LEU A 9 -3.42 -16.33 2.13
N SER A 10 -3.00 -17.04 1.08
CA SER A 10 -2.53 -16.39 -0.12
C SER A 10 -3.63 -15.57 -0.77
N ILE A 11 -4.83 -16.10 -0.81
CA ILE A 11 -5.95 -15.37 -1.39
C ILE A 11 -6.23 -14.10 -0.60
N LEU A 12 -6.22 -14.18 0.72
CA LEU A 12 -6.44 -13.00 1.55
C LEU A 12 -5.34 -11.98 1.35
N LEU A 13 -4.10 -12.44 1.28
CA LEU A 13 -2.98 -11.54 1.06
C LEU A 13 -3.03 -10.89 -0.32
N ALA A 14 -3.55 -11.63 -1.31
CA ALA A 14 -3.65 -11.09 -2.65
C ALA A 14 -4.61 -9.92 -2.74
N LEU A 15 -5.47 -9.73 -1.72
CA LEU A 15 -6.38 -8.59 -1.65
C LEU A 15 -5.78 -7.44 -0.87
N THR A 16 -4.54 -7.58 -0.42
CA THR A 16 -3.89 -6.56 0.37
C THR A 16 -3.20 -5.55 -0.52
N PHE A 17 -3.37 -4.30 -0.19
CA PHE A 17 -2.68 -3.21 -0.87
C PHE A 17 -1.60 -2.67 0.04
N LEU A 18 -0.53 -2.17 -0.55
CA LEU A 18 0.56 -1.56 0.19
C LEU A 18 0.77 -0.16 -0.36
N LEU A 19 0.68 0.84 0.53
CA LEU A 19 1.07 2.19 0.19
C LEU A 19 2.46 2.44 0.75
N GLY A 20 3.29 3.07 -0.05
CA GLY A 20 4.66 3.34 0.36
C GLY A 20 5.28 4.42 -0.50
N SER A 21 6.60 4.56 -0.37
CA SER A 21 7.36 5.55 -1.11
C SER A 21 8.14 4.85 -2.21
N TYR A 22 8.06 5.37 -3.43
CA TYR A 22 8.84 4.86 -4.55
C TYR A 22 9.54 6.03 -5.21
N LYS A 23 10.86 6.08 -5.08
CA LYS A 23 11.66 7.16 -5.63
C LYS A 23 11.16 8.54 -5.21
N GLY A 24 10.71 8.63 -3.96
CA GLY A 24 10.27 9.88 -3.37
C GLY A 24 8.80 10.21 -3.58
N TYR A 25 8.05 9.35 -4.26
CA TYR A 25 6.63 9.59 -4.52
C TYR A 25 5.76 8.54 -3.87
N LEU A 26 4.54 8.93 -3.56
CA LEU A 26 3.54 8.00 -3.04
C LEU A 26 3.24 6.94 -4.11
N ALA A 27 3.26 5.69 -3.72
CA ALA A 27 3.04 4.60 -4.66
C ALA A 27 2.18 3.51 -4.04
N LEU A 28 1.53 2.75 -4.90
CA LEU A 28 0.64 1.67 -4.51
C LEU A 28 1.15 0.36 -5.10
N TRP A 29 1.29 -0.64 -4.26
CA TRP A 29 1.59 -2.01 -4.68
C TRP A 29 0.42 -2.91 -4.36
N GLU A 30 0.24 -3.93 -5.18
CA GLU A 30 -0.63 -5.04 -4.82
C GLU A 30 0.23 -6.14 -4.25
N ASP A 31 -0.34 -6.91 -3.34
CA ASP A 31 0.42 -7.93 -2.64
C ASP A 31 1.12 -8.88 -3.59
N GLY A 32 2.37 -9.15 -3.29
CA GLY A 32 3.16 -10.10 -4.07
C GLY A 32 3.81 -9.52 -5.30
N ASP A 33 3.52 -8.28 -5.66
CA ASP A 33 4.11 -7.67 -6.85
C ASP A 33 5.31 -6.83 -6.44
N PRO A 34 6.50 -7.08 -6.99
CA PRO A 34 7.67 -6.29 -6.65
C PRO A 34 7.66 -4.89 -7.23
N ASN A 35 6.83 -4.65 -8.25
CA ASN A 35 6.74 -3.35 -8.89
C ASN A 35 5.48 -2.63 -8.46
N PRO A 36 5.53 -1.30 -8.31
CA PRO A 36 4.32 -0.57 -7.94
C PRO A 36 3.30 -0.63 -9.05
N LYS A 37 2.04 -0.79 -8.65
CA LYS A 37 0.93 -0.77 -9.58
C LYS A 37 0.65 0.64 -10.06
N LYS A 38 0.87 1.62 -9.22
CA LYS A 38 0.61 3.01 -9.55
C LYS A 38 1.51 3.91 -8.74
N ILE A 39 2.00 4.97 -9.38
CA ILE A 39 2.79 6.00 -8.72
C ILE A 39 2.00 7.28 -8.84
N PHE A 40 1.76 7.94 -7.70
CA PHE A 40 0.95 9.15 -7.67
C PHE A 40 1.85 10.39 -7.76
N PRO A 41 1.35 11.48 -8.32
CA PRO A 41 2.12 12.73 -8.39
C PRO A 41 2.10 13.44 -7.04
N CYS A 42 2.50 12.77 -5.99
CA CYS A 42 2.49 13.28 -4.64
C CYS A 42 3.84 13.00 -4.01
N PRO A 43 4.73 14.00 -3.93
CA PRO A 43 6.01 13.80 -3.27
C PRO A 43 5.78 13.48 -1.79
N VAL A 44 6.39 12.42 -1.32
CA VAL A 44 6.23 12.03 0.08
C VAL A 44 6.74 13.13 1.00
N SER A 45 7.76 13.87 0.57
CA SER A 45 8.33 14.96 1.36
C SER A 45 7.35 16.09 1.60
N SER A 46 6.26 16.17 0.85
CA SER A 46 5.26 17.22 1.06
C SER A 46 4.24 16.85 2.13
N LEU A 47 4.30 15.64 2.66
CA LEU A 47 3.37 15.16 3.66
C LEU A 47 3.89 15.42 5.07
N PRO A 48 2.99 15.42 6.08
CA PRO A 48 3.43 15.53 7.47
C PRO A 48 4.44 14.43 7.82
N ALA A 49 5.30 14.73 8.79
CA ALA A 49 6.39 13.81 9.15
C ALA A 49 5.87 12.43 9.57
N ALA A 50 4.74 12.38 10.27
CA ALA A 50 4.17 11.10 10.70
C ALA A 50 3.76 10.25 9.50
N ASP A 51 3.22 10.89 8.46
CA ASP A 51 2.82 10.20 7.25
C ASP A 51 4.03 9.73 6.46
N GLN A 52 5.07 10.55 6.42
CA GLN A 52 6.31 10.14 5.75
C GLN A 52 6.88 8.88 6.38
N GLU A 53 6.90 8.85 7.71
CA GLU A 53 7.41 7.71 8.43
C GLU A 53 6.56 6.47 8.19
N ALA A 54 5.24 6.63 8.20
CA ALA A 54 4.33 5.51 7.96
C ALA A 54 4.53 4.95 6.55
N LEU A 55 4.70 5.81 5.56
CA LEU A 55 4.89 5.36 4.18
C LEU A 55 6.25 4.70 3.99
N GLU A 56 7.25 5.15 4.73
CA GLU A 56 8.56 4.54 4.66
C GLU A 56 8.52 3.10 5.15
N LYS A 57 7.74 2.85 6.19
CA LYS A 57 7.55 1.50 6.72
C LYS A 57 6.58 0.69 5.88
N GLY A 58 5.71 1.36 5.16
CA GLY A 58 4.67 0.71 4.38
C GLY A 58 3.36 0.61 5.14
N ILE A 59 2.28 1.01 4.48
CA ILE A 59 0.94 0.94 5.08
C ILE A 59 0.19 -0.17 4.37
N TYR A 60 -0.11 -1.25 5.11
CA TYR A 60 -0.84 -2.38 4.55
C TYR A 60 -2.33 -2.18 4.74
N ILE A 61 -3.09 -2.31 3.66
CA ILE A 61 -4.52 -2.03 3.66
C ILE A 61 -5.23 -3.23 3.05
N GLY A 62 -6.20 -3.78 3.75
CA GLY A 62 -6.87 -5.00 3.33
C GLY A 62 -8.16 -4.80 2.54
N THR A 63 -8.62 -3.56 2.35
CA THR A 63 -9.87 -3.31 1.64
C THR A 63 -9.73 -2.14 0.69
N LYS A 64 -10.57 -2.13 -0.35
CA LYS A 64 -10.58 -1.01 -1.28
C LYS A 64 -11.10 0.25 -0.62
N ASN A 65 -12.05 0.12 0.30
CA ASN A 65 -12.56 1.28 1.02
C ASN A 65 -11.48 1.92 1.88
N GLY A 66 -10.70 1.10 2.57
CA GLY A 66 -9.59 1.61 3.36
C GLY A 66 -8.56 2.30 2.49
N LEU A 67 -8.26 1.71 1.33
CA LEU A 67 -7.33 2.30 0.39
C LEU A 67 -7.83 3.66 -0.08
N SER A 68 -9.11 3.76 -0.44
CA SER A 68 -9.68 5.03 -0.90
C SER A 68 -9.57 6.10 0.16
N ARG A 69 -9.78 5.75 1.42
CA ARG A 69 -9.68 6.72 2.51
C ARG A 69 -8.27 7.27 2.65
N TYR A 70 -7.28 6.38 2.61
CA TYR A 70 -5.90 6.84 2.70
C TYR A 70 -5.54 7.73 1.52
N LEU A 71 -5.96 7.34 0.32
CA LEU A 71 -5.65 8.13 -0.86
C LEU A 71 -6.33 9.49 -0.83
N GLU A 72 -7.55 9.57 -0.33
CA GLU A 72 -8.23 10.85 -0.17
C GLU A 72 -7.46 11.75 0.77
N ASP A 73 -6.99 11.20 1.88
CA ASP A 73 -6.24 11.98 2.84
C ASP A 73 -4.92 12.47 2.28
N PHE A 74 -4.19 11.60 1.59
CA PHE A 74 -2.88 11.96 1.08
C PHE A 74 -2.96 12.88 -0.14
N LEU A 75 -3.98 12.73 -0.97
CA LEU A 75 -4.06 13.43 -2.24
C LEU A 75 -4.96 14.66 -2.21
N SER A 76 -5.65 14.90 -1.11
CA SER A 76 -6.49 16.12 -0.99
C SER A 76 -5.71 17.29 -0.39
#